data_f5333f1ce2f4925a42525f9081a4447a
#
_entry.id   f5333f1ce2f4925a42525f9081a4447a
#
_cell.length_a   1.000
_cell.length_b   1.000
_cell.length_c   1.000
_cell.angle_alpha   90.00
_cell.angle_beta   90.00
_cell.angle_gamma   90.00
#
_symmetry.space_group_name_H-M   'P 1'
#
loop_
_entity.id
_entity.type
_entity.pdbx_description
1 polymer ?
#
loop_
_entity_poly.entity_id
_entity_poly.type
_entity_poly.pdbx_seq_one_letter_code
_entity_poly.pdbx_strand_id
1 'polypeptide(L)'
;MIKNFDPYRDRQARLIRNSLSTAFVQSLKDRNPAAFAATAELLLRQDISADKKAYILDRLARYRECITTIEQQGVQTILEQSFVLWDAQLFFEVHEILEGLWLTAQGREKAALQGLIRAAGVYILLAAGNRQGAEKMAAKSVQALEENGAALAYFPSSRQLLTSLRNLVPSPPKLRG
;
A
#
# COMPACT_ATOMS: atom_id res chain seq x y z
N MET A 1 7.58 7.89 -9.93
CA MET A 1 6.57 8.78 -9.29
C MET A 1 6.12 9.80 -10.31
N ILE A 2 4.80 10.04 -10.45
CA ILE A 2 4.27 11.03 -11.40
C ILE A 2 4.61 12.42 -10.88
N LYS A 3 5.31 13.19 -11.70
CA LYS A 3 5.76 14.55 -11.38
C LYS A 3 4.50 15.42 -11.15
N ASN A 4 4.45 16.19 -10.07
CA ASN A 4 3.35 17.10 -9.70
C ASN A 4 2.03 16.46 -9.18
N PHE A 5 1.95 15.15 -8.93
CA PHE A 5 0.82 14.57 -8.20
C PHE A 5 1.13 14.56 -6.69
N ASP A 6 0.61 15.53 -5.96
CA ASP A 6 0.85 15.68 -4.51
C ASP A 6 -0.47 15.64 -3.72
N PRO A 7 -0.88 14.48 -3.20
CA PRO A 7 -2.11 14.34 -2.43
C PRO A 7 -2.04 15.00 -1.03
N TYR A 8 -0.87 15.47 -0.60
CA TYR A 8 -0.72 16.17 0.69
C TYR A 8 -1.05 17.65 0.56
N ARG A 9 -0.73 18.27 -0.57
CA ARG A 9 -0.94 19.71 -0.83
C ARG A 9 -2.13 20.00 -1.73
N ASP A 10 -2.49 19.07 -2.61
CA ASP A 10 -3.62 19.19 -3.54
C ASP A 10 -4.82 18.36 -3.08
N ARG A 11 -5.92 19.06 -2.71
CA ARG A 11 -7.17 18.43 -2.27
C ARG A 11 -7.76 17.51 -3.35
N GLN A 12 -7.72 17.92 -4.63
CA GLN A 12 -8.26 17.10 -5.73
C GLN A 12 -7.43 15.85 -5.95
N ALA A 13 -6.08 15.95 -5.90
CA ALA A 13 -5.19 14.78 -5.96
C ALA A 13 -5.47 13.80 -4.80
N ARG A 14 -5.72 14.32 -3.60
CA ARG A 14 -6.07 13.50 -2.44
C ARG A 14 -7.40 12.77 -2.62
N LEU A 15 -8.43 13.47 -3.13
CA LEU A 15 -9.73 12.85 -3.42
C LEU A 15 -9.60 11.74 -4.47
N ILE A 16 -8.85 11.98 -5.54
CA ILE A 16 -8.59 10.99 -6.59
C ILE A 16 -7.90 9.76 -6.00
N ARG A 17 -6.80 9.94 -5.24
CA ARG A 17 -6.09 8.83 -4.60
C ARG A 17 -7.02 8.02 -3.71
N ASN A 18 -7.75 8.69 -2.82
CA ASN A 18 -8.61 8.01 -1.85
C ASN A 18 -9.76 7.26 -2.56
N SER A 19 -10.43 7.88 -3.55
CA SER A 19 -11.51 7.23 -4.29
C SER A 19 -11.05 5.98 -5.02
N LEU A 20 -9.89 6.04 -5.70
CA LEU A 20 -9.32 4.88 -6.40
C LEU A 20 -8.93 3.77 -5.42
N SER A 21 -8.23 4.11 -4.33
CA SER A 21 -7.80 3.15 -3.33
C SER A 21 -8.99 2.46 -2.66
N THR A 22 -10.00 3.22 -2.23
CA THR A 22 -11.22 2.66 -1.63
C THR A 22 -11.93 1.71 -2.60
N ALA A 23 -12.12 2.11 -3.86
CA ALA A 23 -12.76 1.27 -4.86
C ALA A 23 -11.95 0.00 -5.16
N PHE A 24 -10.61 0.09 -5.19
CA PHE A 24 -9.75 -1.05 -5.42
C PHE A 24 -9.75 -2.04 -4.24
N VAL A 25 -9.61 -1.54 -3.01
CA VAL A 25 -9.67 -2.39 -1.80
C VAL A 25 -11.02 -3.08 -1.68
N GLN A 26 -12.11 -2.37 -2.01
CA GLN A 26 -13.44 -2.97 -2.05
C GLN A 26 -13.55 -4.05 -3.15
N SER A 27 -12.98 -3.80 -4.33
CA SER A 27 -12.94 -4.78 -5.43
C SER A 27 -12.23 -6.08 -5.04
N LEU A 28 -11.15 -5.99 -4.26
CA LEU A 28 -10.46 -7.18 -3.74
C LEU A 28 -11.35 -7.97 -2.76
N LYS A 29 -12.06 -7.29 -1.86
CA LYS A 29 -12.99 -7.92 -0.90
C LYS A 29 -14.15 -8.61 -1.59
N ASP A 30 -14.77 -7.95 -2.57
CA ASP A 30 -15.96 -8.42 -3.27
C ASP A 30 -15.62 -9.37 -4.43
N ARG A 31 -14.33 -9.56 -4.73
CA ARG A 31 -13.84 -10.27 -5.93
C ARG A 31 -14.48 -9.75 -7.22
N ASN A 32 -14.66 -8.43 -7.28
CA ASN A 32 -15.29 -7.74 -8.42
C ASN A 32 -14.40 -6.61 -8.96
N PRO A 33 -13.59 -6.87 -9.99
CA PRO A 33 -12.66 -5.87 -10.54
C PRO A 33 -13.35 -4.72 -11.29
N ALA A 34 -14.65 -4.77 -11.54
CA ALA A 34 -15.35 -3.72 -12.27
C ALA A 34 -15.47 -2.41 -11.48
N ALA A 35 -15.52 -2.47 -10.13
CA ALA A 35 -15.80 -1.30 -9.31
C ALA A 35 -14.71 -0.22 -9.41
N PHE A 36 -13.43 -0.58 -9.34
CA PHE A 36 -12.35 0.40 -9.47
C PHE A 36 -12.23 0.95 -10.89
N ALA A 37 -12.52 0.13 -11.91
CA ALA A 37 -12.50 0.58 -13.31
C ALA A 37 -13.58 1.65 -13.55
N ALA A 38 -14.81 1.43 -13.08
CA ALA A 38 -15.89 2.40 -13.16
C ALA A 38 -15.53 3.71 -12.42
N THR A 39 -14.95 3.61 -11.23
CA THR A 39 -14.48 4.79 -10.47
C THR A 39 -13.44 5.58 -11.25
N ALA A 40 -12.47 4.89 -11.84
CA ALA A 40 -11.44 5.56 -12.64
C ALA A 40 -12.01 6.25 -13.89
N GLU A 41 -12.97 5.62 -14.58
CA GLU A 41 -13.64 6.24 -15.72
C GLU A 41 -14.40 7.52 -15.32
N LEU A 42 -15.13 7.49 -14.20
CA LEU A 42 -15.80 8.68 -13.67
C LEU A 42 -14.83 9.82 -13.35
N LEU A 43 -13.68 9.50 -12.77
CA LEU A 43 -12.64 10.49 -12.46
C LEU A 43 -12.00 11.04 -13.75
N LEU A 44 -11.76 10.22 -14.77
CA LEU A 44 -11.16 10.65 -16.04
C LEU A 44 -12.08 11.55 -16.87
N ARG A 45 -13.40 11.49 -16.65
CA ARG A 45 -14.39 12.39 -17.30
C ARG A 45 -14.40 13.79 -16.69
N GLN A 46 -13.80 13.98 -15.52
CA GLN A 46 -13.72 15.28 -14.86
C GLN A 46 -12.66 16.18 -15.54
N ASP A 47 -12.83 17.48 -15.39
CA ASP A 47 -11.80 18.44 -15.78
C ASP A 47 -10.66 18.45 -14.76
N ILE A 48 -9.64 17.64 -15.05
CA ILE A 48 -8.46 17.44 -14.20
C ILE A 48 -7.18 17.57 -15.02
N SER A 49 -6.09 17.96 -14.36
CA SER A 49 -4.78 18.14 -14.99
C SER A 49 -4.22 16.83 -15.58
N ALA A 50 -3.29 16.96 -16.52
CA ALA A 50 -2.61 15.84 -17.15
C ALA A 50 -1.90 14.92 -16.13
N ASP A 51 -1.31 15.47 -15.08
CA ASP A 51 -0.65 14.70 -14.02
C ASP A 51 -1.65 13.81 -13.24
N LYS A 52 -2.85 14.34 -12.98
CA LYS A 52 -3.93 13.58 -12.32
C LYS A 52 -4.46 12.47 -13.21
N LYS A 53 -4.63 12.74 -14.52
CA LYS A 53 -4.99 11.71 -15.51
C LYS A 53 -3.92 10.61 -15.57
N ALA A 54 -2.66 10.99 -15.63
CA ALA A 54 -1.53 10.05 -15.64
C ALA A 54 -1.51 9.18 -14.38
N TYR A 55 -1.79 9.76 -13.19
CA TYR A 55 -1.89 9.00 -11.93
C TYR A 55 -3.02 7.96 -11.99
N ILE A 56 -4.21 8.35 -12.46
CA ILE A 56 -5.35 7.42 -12.57
C ILE A 56 -5.00 6.25 -13.50
N LEU A 57 -4.38 6.53 -14.65
CA LEU A 57 -4.01 5.50 -15.63
C LEU A 57 -2.92 4.56 -15.08
N ASP A 58 -1.90 5.09 -14.39
CA ASP A 58 -0.88 4.28 -13.71
C ASP A 58 -1.51 3.36 -12.67
N ARG A 59 -2.42 3.88 -11.83
CA ARG A 59 -3.12 3.07 -10.83
C ARG A 59 -3.97 1.98 -11.46
N LEU A 60 -4.71 2.29 -12.51
CA LEU A 60 -5.50 1.28 -13.24
C LEU A 60 -4.64 0.13 -13.76
N ALA A 61 -3.48 0.43 -14.35
CA ALA A 61 -2.57 -0.59 -14.86
C ALA A 61 -2.07 -1.49 -13.72
N ARG A 62 -1.56 -0.89 -12.63
CA ARG A 62 -1.05 -1.65 -11.47
C ARG A 62 -2.13 -2.45 -10.75
N TYR A 63 -3.34 -1.92 -10.63
CA TYR A 63 -4.46 -2.64 -10.00
C TYR A 63 -4.84 -3.90 -10.80
N ARG A 64 -4.90 -3.80 -12.13
CA ARG A 64 -5.14 -4.95 -13.01
C ARG A 64 -4.04 -6.00 -12.87
N GLU A 65 -2.77 -5.57 -12.87
CA GLU A 65 -1.63 -6.46 -12.67
C GLU A 65 -1.69 -7.18 -11.31
N CYS A 66 -2.02 -6.46 -10.23
CA CYS A 66 -2.18 -7.06 -8.91
C CYS A 66 -3.30 -8.10 -8.87
N ILE A 67 -4.47 -7.81 -9.46
CA ILE A 67 -5.58 -8.77 -9.52
C ILE A 67 -5.16 -10.02 -10.29
N THR A 68 -4.56 -9.84 -11.47
CA THR A 68 -4.06 -10.96 -12.27
C THR A 68 -3.07 -11.81 -11.48
N THR A 69 -2.14 -11.18 -10.75
CA THR A 69 -1.16 -11.88 -9.91
C THR A 69 -1.84 -12.65 -8.76
N ILE A 70 -2.80 -12.01 -8.08
CA ILE A 70 -3.56 -12.63 -6.99
C ILE A 70 -4.31 -13.88 -7.48
N GLU A 71 -4.98 -13.78 -8.63
CA GLU A 71 -5.74 -14.87 -9.23
C GLU A 71 -4.83 -16.00 -9.71
N GLN A 72 -3.79 -15.70 -10.49
CA GLN A 72 -2.87 -16.69 -11.04
C GLN A 72 -2.09 -17.46 -9.98
N GLN A 73 -1.76 -16.80 -8.86
CA GLN A 73 -0.99 -17.42 -7.78
C GLN A 73 -1.88 -17.96 -6.66
N GLY A 74 -3.20 -17.89 -6.80
CA GLY A 74 -4.15 -18.40 -5.82
C GLY A 74 -4.04 -17.75 -4.44
N VAL A 75 -3.69 -16.46 -4.37
CA VAL A 75 -3.52 -15.74 -3.10
C VAL A 75 -4.87 -15.56 -2.40
N GLN A 76 -5.02 -16.13 -1.21
CA GLN A 76 -6.32 -16.20 -0.52
C GLN A 76 -6.47 -15.18 0.60
N THR A 77 -5.41 -14.95 1.38
CA THR A 77 -5.50 -14.11 2.57
C THR A 77 -5.25 -12.63 2.25
N ILE A 78 -5.91 -11.75 3.01
CA ILE A 78 -5.71 -10.30 2.88
C ILE A 78 -4.26 -9.91 3.19
N LEU A 79 -3.61 -10.59 4.13
CA LEU A 79 -2.21 -10.35 4.45
C LEU A 79 -1.31 -10.64 3.23
N GLU A 80 -1.47 -11.78 2.58
CA GLU A 80 -0.71 -12.11 1.37
C GLU A 80 -1.03 -11.19 0.20
N GLN A 81 -2.30 -10.79 0.04
CA GLN A 81 -2.69 -9.78 -0.95
C GLN A 81 -1.96 -8.46 -0.71
N SER A 82 -1.82 -8.03 0.55
CA SER A 82 -1.08 -6.82 0.89
C SER A 82 0.39 -6.86 0.43
N PHE A 83 1.01 -8.05 0.40
CA PHE A 83 2.37 -8.23 -0.11
C PHE A 83 2.43 -8.17 -1.64
N VAL A 84 1.40 -8.60 -2.36
CA VAL A 84 1.29 -8.36 -3.81
C VAL A 84 1.25 -6.85 -4.10
N LEU A 85 0.42 -6.13 -3.35
CA LEU A 85 0.31 -4.68 -3.47
C LEU A 85 1.63 -3.97 -3.10
N TRP A 86 2.31 -4.45 -2.07
CA TRP A 86 3.64 -3.96 -1.67
C TRP A 86 4.64 -4.10 -2.81
N ASP A 87 4.71 -5.27 -3.43
CA ASP A 87 5.64 -5.57 -4.52
C ASP A 87 5.35 -4.75 -5.78
N ALA A 88 4.11 -4.32 -5.96
CA ALA A 88 3.69 -3.33 -6.95
C ALA A 88 3.90 -1.88 -6.50
N GLN A 89 4.49 -1.63 -5.32
CA GLN A 89 4.71 -0.29 -4.73
C GLN A 89 3.41 0.52 -4.53
N LEU A 90 2.32 -0.14 -4.23
CA LEU A 90 1.01 0.45 -3.93
C LEU A 90 0.88 0.70 -2.42
N PHE A 91 1.81 1.45 -1.82
CA PHE A 91 1.94 1.58 -0.36
C PHE A 91 0.74 2.22 0.32
N PHE A 92 0.03 3.11 -0.36
CA PHE A 92 -1.20 3.67 0.19
C PHE A 92 -2.30 2.60 0.28
N GLU A 93 -2.43 1.78 -0.75
CA GLU A 93 -3.37 0.66 -0.79
C GLU A 93 -2.98 -0.46 0.21
N VAL A 94 -1.66 -0.70 0.41
CA VAL A 94 -1.17 -1.59 1.48
C VAL A 94 -1.62 -1.10 2.85
N HIS A 95 -1.50 0.20 3.12
CA HIS A 95 -1.99 0.80 4.37
C HIS A 95 -3.49 0.53 4.55
N GLU A 96 -4.30 0.88 3.55
CA GLU A 96 -5.76 0.76 3.60
C GLU A 96 -6.25 -0.69 3.81
N ILE A 97 -5.65 -1.65 3.10
CA ILE A 97 -6.06 -3.06 3.21
C ILE A 97 -5.65 -3.66 4.56
N LEU A 98 -4.46 -3.33 5.07
CA LEU A 98 -3.97 -3.80 6.36
C LEU A 98 -4.68 -3.13 7.53
N GLU A 99 -5.14 -1.87 7.40
CA GLU A 99 -5.94 -1.20 8.41
C GLU A 99 -7.25 -1.95 8.67
N GLY A 100 -7.86 -2.48 7.61
CA GLY A 100 -9.06 -3.35 7.74
C GLY A 100 -8.79 -4.59 8.60
N LEU A 101 -7.66 -5.26 8.44
CA LEU A 101 -7.24 -6.37 9.30
C LEU A 101 -6.94 -5.92 10.72
N TRP A 102 -6.21 -4.82 10.86
CA TRP A 102 -5.79 -4.26 12.14
C TRP A 102 -6.96 -3.91 13.06
N LEU A 103 -8.08 -3.44 12.51
CA LEU A 103 -9.29 -3.09 13.28
C LEU A 103 -9.86 -4.29 14.04
N THR A 104 -9.76 -5.49 13.47
CA THR A 104 -10.31 -6.73 14.07
C THR A 104 -9.27 -7.56 14.84
N ALA A 105 -7.98 -7.35 14.58
CA ALA A 105 -6.89 -8.06 15.21
C ALA A 105 -6.70 -7.66 16.69
N GLN A 106 -6.08 -8.55 17.48
CA GLN A 106 -5.79 -8.34 18.89
C GLN A 106 -4.35 -8.71 19.24
N GLY A 107 -3.87 -8.24 20.40
CA GLY A 107 -2.60 -8.64 20.96
C GLY A 107 -1.40 -8.43 20.02
N ARG A 108 -0.55 -9.45 19.91
CA ARG A 108 0.68 -9.41 19.12
C ARG A 108 0.44 -9.28 17.62
N GLU A 109 -0.62 -9.92 17.11
CA GLU A 109 -0.99 -9.80 15.70
C GLU A 109 -1.33 -8.37 15.34
N LYS A 110 -2.13 -7.69 16.16
CA LYS A 110 -2.46 -6.27 15.99
C LYS A 110 -1.21 -5.39 15.97
N ALA A 111 -0.27 -5.63 16.87
CA ALA A 111 0.98 -4.89 16.95
C ALA A 111 1.86 -5.12 15.70
N ALA A 112 1.94 -6.36 15.21
CA ALA A 112 2.67 -6.71 14.00
C ALA A 112 2.06 -6.06 12.75
N LEU A 113 0.71 -6.12 12.58
CA LEU A 113 0.01 -5.44 11.50
C LEU A 113 0.26 -3.93 11.52
N GLN A 114 0.26 -3.31 12.69
CA GLN A 114 0.62 -1.91 12.83
C GLN A 114 2.07 -1.62 12.41
N GLY A 115 2.97 -2.57 12.66
CA GLY A 115 4.36 -2.52 12.17
C GLY A 115 4.40 -2.48 10.62
N LEU A 116 3.65 -3.35 9.94
CA LEU A 116 3.55 -3.37 8.47
C LEU A 116 2.90 -2.10 7.91
N ILE A 117 1.82 -1.61 8.52
CA ILE A 117 1.17 -0.34 8.14
C ILE A 117 2.16 0.81 8.21
N ARG A 118 2.95 0.90 9.30
CA ARG A 118 4.01 1.90 9.45
C ARG A 118 5.10 1.72 8.40
N ALA A 119 5.49 0.48 8.08
CA ALA A 119 6.47 0.21 7.02
C ALA A 119 6.02 0.77 5.67
N ALA A 120 4.76 0.57 5.28
CA ALA A 120 4.20 1.20 4.09
C ALA A 120 4.25 2.74 4.17
N GLY A 121 3.92 3.30 5.34
CA GLY A 121 4.02 4.73 5.61
C GLY A 121 5.44 5.28 5.45
N VAL A 122 6.48 4.52 5.78
CA VAL A 122 7.89 4.92 5.57
C VAL A 122 8.14 5.20 4.08
N TYR A 123 7.74 4.28 3.20
CA TYR A 123 7.96 4.45 1.75
C TYR A 123 7.10 5.56 1.15
N ILE A 124 5.89 5.79 1.70
CA ILE A 124 5.07 6.96 1.33
C ILE A 124 5.81 8.26 1.70
N LEU A 125 6.39 8.34 2.90
CA LEU A 125 7.11 9.53 3.36
C LEU A 125 8.42 9.75 2.60
N LEU A 126 9.19 8.68 2.33
CA LEU A 126 10.39 8.75 1.51
C LEU A 126 10.06 9.27 0.10
N ALA A 127 8.98 8.76 -0.50
CA ALA A 127 8.50 9.20 -1.78
C ALA A 127 8.08 10.69 -1.81
N ALA A 128 7.58 11.20 -0.67
CA ALA A 128 7.22 12.61 -0.50
C ALA A 128 8.42 13.50 -0.10
N GLY A 129 9.64 12.96 0.00
CA GLY A 129 10.83 13.69 0.42
C GLY A 129 10.89 13.99 1.93
N ASN A 130 9.99 13.45 2.72
CA ASN A 130 9.96 13.63 4.18
C ASN A 130 10.81 12.58 4.89
N ARG A 131 12.14 12.73 4.77
CA ARG A 131 13.09 11.78 5.35
C ARG A 131 13.00 11.70 6.88
N GLN A 132 12.87 12.86 7.55
CA GLN A 132 12.77 12.90 9.02
C GLN A 132 11.51 12.17 9.53
N GLY A 133 10.37 12.34 8.86
CA GLY A 133 9.14 11.59 9.17
C GLY A 133 9.32 10.10 8.94
N ALA A 134 9.99 9.71 7.84
CA ALA A 134 10.30 8.33 7.52
C ALA A 134 11.19 7.67 8.60
N GLU A 135 12.22 8.35 9.09
CA GLU A 135 13.10 7.86 10.17
C GLU A 135 12.33 7.52 11.44
N LYS A 136 11.51 8.47 11.90
CA LYS A 136 10.68 8.27 13.12
C LYS A 136 9.69 7.12 12.96
N MET A 137 9.11 6.99 11.77
CA MET A 137 8.14 5.93 11.47
C MET A 137 8.83 4.57 11.32
N ALA A 138 10.01 4.52 10.69
CA ALA A 138 10.81 3.32 10.54
C ALA A 138 11.23 2.73 11.89
N ALA A 139 11.70 3.55 12.83
CA ALA A 139 12.06 3.09 14.18
C ALA A 139 10.88 2.38 14.87
N LYS A 140 9.67 2.97 14.81
CA LYS A 140 8.45 2.37 15.38
C LYS A 140 8.00 1.10 14.63
N SER A 141 8.19 1.06 13.31
CA SER A 141 7.88 -0.11 12.49
C SER A 141 8.80 -1.28 12.82
N VAL A 142 10.12 -1.02 12.86
CA VAL A 142 11.14 -2.03 13.20
C VAL A 142 10.88 -2.62 14.57
N GLN A 143 10.68 -1.77 15.60
CA GLN A 143 10.40 -2.25 16.95
C GLN A 143 9.16 -3.17 16.97
N ALA A 144 8.05 -2.73 16.38
CA ALA A 144 6.81 -3.52 16.38
C ALA A 144 6.97 -4.87 15.67
N LEU A 145 7.69 -4.89 14.54
CA LEU A 145 7.90 -6.12 13.76
C LEU A 145 8.91 -7.07 14.41
N GLU A 146 9.94 -6.57 15.07
CA GLU A 146 10.90 -7.42 15.82
C GLU A 146 10.25 -8.11 17.02
N GLU A 147 9.44 -7.36 17.77
CA GLU A 147 8.77 -7.88 18.96
C GLU A 147 7.58 -8.80 18.62
N ASN A 148 6.89 -8.56 17.51
CA ASN A 148 5.59 -9.17 17.25
C ASN A 148 5.46 -9.84 15.87
N GLY A 149 6.40 -9.66 14.95
CA GLY A 149 6.29 -10.15 13.58
C GLY A 149 6.05 -11.65 13.43
N ALA A 150 6.54 -12.45 14.41
CA ALA A 150 6.28 -13.89 14.45
C ALA A 150 4.79 -14.26 14.66
N ALA A 151 3.95 -13.30 15.06
CA ALA A 151 2.51 -13.52 15.18
C ALA A 151 1.76 -13.44 13.84
N LEU A 152 2.42 -12.97 12.78
CA LEU A 152 1.83 -12.98 11.41
C LEU A 152 1.92 -14.40 10.84
N ALA A 153 0.81 -14.89 10.30
CA ALA A 153 0.72 -16.24 9.74
C ALA A 153 1.71 -16.49 8.58
N TYR A 154 2.07 -15.42 7.85
CA TYR A 154 3.00 -15.48 6.74
C TYR A 154 3.79 -14.17 6.64
N PHE A 155 5.10 -14.22 6.77
CA PHE A 155 5.98 -13.05 6.59
C PHE A 155 7.41 -13.49 6.19
N PRO A 156 7.59 -14.00 4.94
CA PRO A 156 8.85 -14.64 4.52
C PRO A 156 10.04 -13.68 4.45
N SER A 157 9.83 -12.42 4.06
CA SER A 157 10.90 -11.44 3.83
C SER A 157 11.13 -10.49 5.01
N SER A 158 10.77 -10.91 6.24
CA SER A 158 10.86 -10.07 7.46
C SER A 158 12.26 -9.48 7.67
N ARG A 159 13.32 -10.29 7.55
CA ARG A 159 14.71 -9.83 7.73
C ARG A 159 15.10 -8.75 6.70
N GLN A 160 14.73 -8.93 5.44
CA GLN A 160 15.05 -7.97 4.38
C GLN A 160 14.31 -6.64 4.62
N LEU A 161 13.04 -6.70 5.01
CA LEU A 161 12.26 -5.51 5.33
C LEU A 161 12.87 -4.75 6.50
N LEU A 162 13.17 -5.44 7.62
CA LEU A 162 13.79 -4.82 8.80
C LEU A 162 15.11 -4.13 8.46
N THR A 163 15.97 -4.78 7.68
CA THR A 163 17.24 -4.20 7.24
C THR A 163 17.02 -2.96 6.38
N SER A 164 16.07 -3.00 5.45
CA SER A 164 15.76 -1.88 4.57
C SER A 164 15.18 -0.69 5.33
N LEU A 165 14.32 -0.94 6.32
CA LEU A 165 13.74 0.12 7.16
C LEU A 165 14.80 0.79 8.05
N ARG A 166 15.70 0.02 8.67
CA ARG A 166 16.80 0.58 9.51
C ARG A 166 17.72 1.49 8.72
N ASN A 167 18.02 1.10 7.49
CA ASN A 167 18.92 1.85 6.62
C ASN A 167 18.21 2.89 5.75
N LEU A 168 16.88 3.01 5.87
CA LEU A 168 16.04 3.87 5.02
C LEU A 168 16.36 3.72 3.53
N VAL A 169 16.48 2.46 3.09
CA VAL A 169 16.77 2.15 1.67
C VAL A 169 15.60 2.65 0.83
N PRO A 170 15.83 3.56 -0.16
CA PRO A 170 14.74 4.14 -0.95
C PRO A 170 13.97 3.13 -1.79
N SER A 171 14.64 2.07 -2.24
CA SER A 171 14.02 0.97 -2.96
C SER A 171 13.49 -0.08 -1.97
N PRO A 172 12.19 -0.30 -1.89
CA PRO A 172 11.62 -1.30 -1.00
C PRO A 172 12.04 -2.71 -1.41
N PRO A 173 12.28 -3.61 -0.43
CA PRO A 173 12.50 -5.02 -0.74
C PRO A 173 11.21 -5.65 -1.23
N LYS A 174 11.33 -6.71 -2.03
CA LYS A 174 10.17 -7.56 -2.33
C LYS A 174 9.78 -8.35 -1.08
N LEU A 175 8.48 -8.47 -0.82
CA LEU A 175 7.95 -9.23 0.32
C LEU A 175 7.51 -10.64 -0.06
N ARG A 176 7.34 -10.88 -1.36
CA ARG A 176 7.08 -12.21 -1.91
C ARG A 176 8.33 -12.68 -2.63
N GLY A 177 8.85 -13.83 -2.23
CA GLY A 177 10.00 -14.47 -2.84
C GLY A 177 9.61 -15.21 -4.11
#